data_9d8dfe3a27c8d0c5544ce3688d0e5b74
#
_entry.id   9d8dfe3a27c8d0c5544ce3688d0e5b74
#
_cell.length_a   1.000
_cell.length_b   1.000
_cell.length_c   1.000
_cell.angle_alpha   90.00
_cell.angle_beta   90.00
_cell.angle_gamma   90.00
#
_symmetry.space_group_name_H-M   'P 1'
#
loop_
_entity.id
_entity.type
_entity.pdbx_description
1 polymer ?
#
loop_
_entity_poly.entity_id
_entity_poly.type
_entity_poly.pdbx_seq_one_letter_code
_entity_poly.pdbx_strand_id
1 'polypeptide(L)'
;MITVTGAAGQLGRLVVDELLDSGLPPAQIVAVVRNPQKAGDLAARGVQVRHGDYDQPQTLGPALAGTRKLLLISGSEVGRRIDQHRNAVAAAKAAGVDLIAYTSILKADTSSVPLAAEHLATEQMIRDSGLPFVLLRNGWYLENYTGSVLPQALATGSVLGAAGSGRVAAATRADFAAAAVAVLTAPAPAGSADTAGTAGTAGTAGTVYELGGDEPFTLAELAAEISRHSGREIGYQDLPADVYAKALTDAGVPEAFASMLAASDVGISRGDLTTDSGDLARLIGRPTTSLGDAVRAALVGLPG
;
A
#
# COMPACT_ATOMS: atom_id res chain seq x y z
N MET A 1 -22.21 1.08 -4.80
CA MET A 1 -21.48 0.72 -3.57
C MET A 1 -19.98 0.69 -3.87
N ILE A 2 -19.18 1.15 -2.92
CA ILE A 2 -17.71 1.02 -2.94
C ILE A 2 -17.35 -0.11 -1.99
N THR A 3 -16.59 -1.09 -2.48
CA THR A 3 -16.13 -2.23 -1.70
C THR A 3 -14.63 -2.18 -1.51
N VAL A 4 -14.18 -2.36 -0.27
CA VAL A 4 -12.76 -2.41 0.11
C VAL A 4 -12.45 -3.81 0.63
N THR A 5 -11.54 -4.53 -0.03
CA THR A 5 -11.04 -5.80 0.49
C THR A 5 -9.88 -5.58 1.45
N GLY A 6 -9.61 -6.56 2.32
CA GLY A 6 -8.59 -6.37 3.36
C GLY A 6 -8.90 -5.21 4.32
N ALA A 7 -10.18 -4.86 4.48
CA ALA A 7 -10.65 -3.67 5.19
C ALA A 7 -10.32 -3.67 6.69
N ALA A 8 -10.00 -4.81 7.30
CA ALA A 8 -9.52 -4.89 8.69
C ALA A 8 -8.00 -4.69 8.82
N GLY A 9 -7.27 -4.62 7.70
CA GLY A 9 -5.82 -4.37 7.68
C GLY A 9 -5.49 -2.89 7.86
N GLN A 10 -4.20 -2.59 8.02
CA GLN A 10 -3.71 -1.23 8.30
C GLN A 10 -4.11 -0.21 7.22
N LEU A 11 -3.91 -0.52 5.94
CA LEU A 11 -4.32 0.36 4.84
C LEU A 11 -5.84 0.36 4.67
N GLY A 12 -6.47 -0.81 4.73
CA GLY A 12 -7.90 -0.94 4.48
C GLY A 12 -8.76 -0.16 5.46
N ARG A 13 -8.38 -0.12 6.73
CA ARG A 13 -9.06 0.71 7.74
C ARG A 13 -8.98 2.18 7.40
N LEU A 14 -7.80 2.68 7.08
CA LEU A 14 -7.60 4.09 6.69
C LEU A 14 -8.42 4.45 5.45
N VAL A 15 -8.53 3.55 4.48
CA VAL A 15 -9.39 3.76 3.30
C VAL A 15 -10.87 3.86 3.71
N VAL A 16 -11.36 2.96 4.59
CA VAL A 16 -12.75 3.01 5.04
C VAL A 16 -13.02 4.28 5.86
N ASP A 17 -12.09 4.67 6.73
CA ASP A 17 -12.18 5.90 7.51
C ASP A 17 -12.25 7.13 6.60
N GLU A 18 -11.34 7.23 5.62
CA GLU A 18 -11.30 8.33 4.65
C GLU A 18 -12.56 8.38 3.76
N LEU A 19 -13.11 7.22 3.37
CA LEU A 19 -14.41 7.18 2.66
C LEU A 19 -15.55 7.73 3.49
N LEU A 20 -15.59 7.43 4.80
CA LEU A 20 -16.58 7.99 5.71
C LEU A 20 -16.39 9.48 5.91
N ASP A 21 -15.15 9.93 6.08
CA ASP A 21 -14.79 11.35 6.29
C ASP A 21 -15.06 12.19 5.03
N SER A 22 -15.01 11.58 3.84
CA SER A 22 -15.41 12.23 2.58
C SER A 22 -16.93 12.48 2.48
N GLY A 23 -17.71 12.01 3.45
CA GLY A 23 -19.17 12.17 3.48
C GLY A 23 -19.93 11.10 2.71
N LEU A 24 -19.26 10.02 2.25
CA LEU A 24 -19.96 8.90 1.63
C LEU A 24 -20.85 8.20 2.67
N PRO A 25 -22.17 7.98 2.38
CA PRO A 25 -23.05 7.29 3.31
C PRO A 25 -22.50 5.91 3.71
N PRO A 26 -22.41 5.58 5.01
CA PRO A 26 -21.83 4.31 5.48
C PRO A 26 -22.46 3.07 4.82
N ALA A 27 -23.75 3.10 4.55
CA ALA A 27 -24.46 2.02 3.87
C ALA A 27 -24.01 1.80 2.40
N GLN A 28 -23.26 2.74 1.81
CA GLN A 28 -22.66 2.60 0.48
C GLN A 28 -21.25 2.03 0.51
N ILE A 29 -20.68 1.79 1.70
CA ILE A 29 -19.35 1.22 1.90
C ILE A 29 -19.48 -0.23 2.34
N VAL A 30 -18.75 -1.12 1.66
CA VAL A 30 -18.64 -2.54 2.01
C VAL A 30 -17.19 -2.82 2.42
N ALA A 31 -17.01 -3.27 3.66
CA ALA A 31 -15.75 -3.72 4.21
C ALA A 31 -15.68 -5.26 4.12
N VAL A 32 -14.87 -5.78 3.20
CA VAL A 32 -14.64 -7.22 3.07
C VAL A 32 -13.45 -7.63 3.93
N VAL A 33 -13.70 -8.57 4.86
CA VAL A 33 -12.72 -9.00 5.85
C VAL A 33 -12.74 -10.52 6.04
N ARG A 34 -11.60 -11.12 6.37
CA ARG A 34 -11.49 -12.56 6.70
C ARG A 34 -12.19 -12.92 8.02
N ASN A 35 -12.19 -11.98 8.96
CA ASN A 35 -12.84 -12.17 10.27
C ASN A 35 -13.74 -10.97 10.57
N PRO A 36 -15.06 -11.07 10.40
CA PRO A 36 -16.02 -10.00 10.67
C PRO A 36 -15.99 -9.47 12.11
N GLN A 37 -15.65 -10.31 13.09
CA GLN A 37 -15.59 -9.89 14.49
C GLN A 37 -14.51 -8.81 14.73
N LYS A 38 -13.44 -8.80 13.92
CA LYS A 38 -12.38 -7.78 13.97
C LYS A 38 -12.76 -6.44 13.35
N ALA A 39 -13.95 -6.34 12.77
CA ALA A 39 -14.47 -5.14 12.12
C ALA A 39 -15.81 -4.68 12.72
N GLY A 40 -16.12 -5.08 13.95
CA GLY A 40 -17.35 -4.70 14.65
C GLY A 40 -17.47 -3.18 14.84
N ASP A 41 -16.38 -2.47 15.00
CA ASP A 41 -16.32 -1.01 15.06
C ASP A 41 -16.75 -0.35 13.74
N LEU A 42 -16.40 -0.92 12.58
CA LEU A 42 -16.88 -0.45 11.27
C LEU A 42 -18.39 -0.70 11.12
N ALA A 43 -18.86 -1.87 11.55
CA ALA A 43 -20.28 -2.17 11.55
C ALA A 43 -21.09 -1.22 12.45
N ALA A 44 -20.55 -0.85 13.62
CA ALA A 44 -21.17 0.11 14.54
C ALA A 44 -21.30 1.52 13.91
N ARG A 45 -20.44 1.87 12.93
CA ARG A 45 -20.51 3.11 12.15
C ARG A 45 -21.44 3.00 10.94
N GLY A 46 -22.12 1.87 10.74
CA GLY A 46 -23.08 1.65 9.66
C GLY A 46 -22.47 1.13 8.36
N VAL A 47 -21.18 0.77 8.35
CA VAL A 47 -20.49 0.15 7.21
C VAL A 47 -20.98 -1.31 7.06
N GLN A 48 -21.22 -1.75 5.83
CA GLN A 48 -21.56 -3.14 5.58
C GLN A 48 -20.33 -4.03 5.71
N VAL A 49 -20.21 -4.80 6.78
CA VAL A 49 -19.12 -5.77 6.96
C VAL A 49 -19.53 -7.11 6.37
N ARG A 50 -18.71 -7.63 5.44
CA ARG A 50 -18.96 -8.93 4.78
C ARG A 50 -17.74 -9.84 4.93
N HIS A 51 -18.00 -11.15 5.07
CA HIS A 51 -16.94 -12.15 5.06
C HIS A 51 -16.46 -12.39 3.65
N GLY A 52 -15.13 -12.32 3.44
CA GLY A 52 -14.49 -12.69 2.20
C GLY A 52 -13.02 -13.03 2.43
N ASP A 53 -12.60 -14.17 1.92
CA ASP A 53 -11.26 -14.71 2.05
C ASP A 53 -10.75 -15.10 0.66
N TYR A 54 -9.59 -14.58 0.28
CA TYR A 54 -8.99 -14.86 -1.02
C TYR A 54 -8.63 -16.35 -1.20
N ASP A 55 -8.38 -17.08 -0.10
CA ASP A 55 -8.15 -18.53 -0.12
C ASP A 55 -9.44 -19.35 -0.18
N GLN A 56 -10.60 -18.71 -0.01
CA GLN A 56 -11.90 -19.33 -0.02
C GLN A 56 -12.79 -18.70 -1.10
N PRO A 57 -12.59 -19.04 -2.39
CA PRO A 57 -13.27 -18.38 -3.52
C PRO A 57 -14.78 -18.29 -3.39
N GLN A 58 -15.41 -19.32 -2.76
CA GLN A 58 -16.86 -19.36 -2.55
C GLN A 58 -17.39 -18.22 -1.67
N THR A 59 -16.51 -17.57 -0.87
CA THR A 59 -16.90 -16.44 -0.01
C THR A 59 -16.91 -15.11 -0.76
N LEU A 60 -16.20 -15.02 -1.88
CA LEU A 60 -15.97 -13.76 -2.60
C LEU A 60 -17.18 -13.29 -3.39
N GLY A 61 -17.94 -14.20 -4.00
CA GLY A 61 -19.17 -13.86 -4.72
C GLY A 61 -20.19 -13.12 -3.84
N PRO A 62 -20.59 -13.69 -2.70
CA PRO A 62 -21.48 -13.00 -1.75
C PRO A 62 -20.87 -11.70 -1.20
N ALA A 63 -19.56 -11.67 -0.95
CA ALA A 63 -18.87 -10.48 -0.44
C ALA A 63 -18.92 -9.31 -1.42
N LEU A 64 -18.84 -9.58 -2.73
CA LEU A 64 -18.82 -8.58 -3.79
C LEU A 64 -20.19 -8.28 -4.40
N ALA A 65 -21.27 -8.90 -3.91
CA ALA A 65 -22.62 -8.67 -4.44
C ALA A 65 -23.01 -7.18 -4.39
N GLY A 66 -23.42 -6.63 -5.55
CA GLY A 66 -23.81 -5.23 -5.72
C GLY A 66 -22.67 -4.20 -5.66
N THR A 67 -21.41 -4.66 -5.69
CA THR A 67 -20.24 -3.78 -5.79
C THR A 67 -20.21 -3.08 -7.14
N ARG A 68 -20.04 -1.78 -7.13
CA ARG A 68 -19.80 -1.00 -8.35
C ARG A 68 -18.31 -0.69 -8.51
N LYS A 69 -17.65 -0.20 -7.47
CA LYS A 69 -16.21 0.06 -7.47
C LYS A 69 -15.56 -0.79 -6.41
N LEU A 70 -14.51 -1.49 -6.77
CA LEU A 70 -13.75 -2.37 -5.89
C LEU A 70 -12.35 -1.84 -5.69
N LEU A 71 -11.93 -1.69 -4.42
CA LEU A 71 -10.52 -1.62 -4.08
C LEU A 71 -10.03 -3.01 -3.71
N LEU A 72 -9.21 -3.59 -4.57
CA LEU A 72 -8.48 -4.81 -4.29
C LEU A 72 -7.17 -4.45 -3.58
N ILE A 73 -7.14 -4.56 -2.25
CA ILE A 73 -5.91 -4.40 -1.47
C ILE A 73 -5.11 -5.69 -1.56
N SER A 74 -3.83 -5.58 -1.92
CA SER A 74 -2.94 -6.72 -2.10
C SER A 74 -2.78 -7.53 -0.81
N GLY A 75 -2.80 -8.87 -0.94
CA GLY A 75 -2.53 -9.79 0.15
C GLY A 75 -1.09 -9.64 0.67
N SER A 76 -0.88 -9.90 1.96
CA SER A 76 0.44 -9.83 2.61
C SER A 76 1.22 -11.15 2.57
N GLU A 77 0.61 -12.22 2.06
CA GLU A 77 1.20 -13.57 2.07
C GLU A 77 2.03 -13.77 0.80
N VAL A 78 3.34 -13.54 0.90
CA VAL A 78 4.29 -13.76 -0.20
C VAL A 78 4.26 -15.23 -0.64
N GLY A 79 4.29 -15.48 -1.95
CA GLY A 79 4.18 -16.81 -2.55
C GLY A 79 2.75 -17.31 -2.75
N ARG A 80 1.74 -16.72 -2.10
CA ARG A 80 0.32 -17.08 -2.25
C ARG A 80 -0.50 -16.04 -2.98
N ARG A 81 0.02 -14.81 -3.09
CA ARG A 81 -0.69 -13.64 -3.62
C ARG A 81 -1.26 -13.88 -5.02
N ILE A 82 -0.53 -14.54 -5.90
CA ILE A 82 -0.97 -14.78 -7.28
C ILE A 82 -2.28 -15.58 -7.32
N ASP A 83 -2.37 -16.68 -6.57
CA ASP A 83 -3.57 -17.51 -6.54
C ASP A 83 -4.73 -16.81 -5.82
N GLN A 84 -4.44 -16.15 -4.70
CA GLN A 84 -5.40 -15.36 -3.94
C GLN A 84 -6.01 -14.25 -4.82
N HIS A 85 -5.18 -13.51 -5.55
CA HIS A 85 -5.67 -12.43 -6.39
C HIS A 85 -6.39 -12.94 -7.65
N ARG A 86 -6.01 -14.09 -8.19
CA ARG A 86 -6.77 -14.74 -9.27
C ARG A 86 -8.22 -14.99 -8.85
N ASN A 87 -8.43 -15.51 -7.63
CA ASN A 87 -9.76 -15.73 -7.08
C ASN A 87 -10.53 -14.41 -6.94
N ALA A 88 -9.89 -13.36 -6.42
CA ALA A 88 -10.52 -12.06 -6.22
C ALA A 88 -10.89 -11.37 -7.55
N VAL A 89 -10.01 -11.41 -8.55
CA VAL A 89 -10.28 -10.84 -9.89
C VAL A 89 -11.39 -11.62 -10.61
N ALA A 90 -11.39 -12.94 -10.51
CA ALA A 90 -12.47 -13.77 -11.07
C ALA A 90 -13.83 -13.46 -10.42
N ALA A 91 -13.86 -13.29 -9.10
CA ALA A 91 -15.09 -12.91 -8.38
C ALA A 91 -15.54 -11.48 -8.74
N ALA A 92 -14.63 -10.54 -8.90
CA ALA A 92 -14.93 -9.18 -9.33
C ALA A 92 -15.54 -9.16 -10.74
N LYS A 93 -14.98 -9.96 -11.66
CA LYS A 93 -15.52 -10.12 -13.02
C LYS A 93 -16.93 -10.74 -12.99
N ALA A 94 -17.13 -11.77 -12.20
CA ALA A 94 -18.44 -12.41 -12.05
C ALA A 94 -19.49 -11.48 -11.42
N ALA A 95 -19.07 -10.60 -10.50
CA ALA A 95 -19.93 -9.58 -9.88
C ALA A 95 -20.25 -8.40 -10.81
N GLY A 96 -19.55 -8.27 -11.95
CA GLY A 96 -19.76 -7.20 -12.91
C GLY A 96 -19.41 -5.81 -12.35
N VAL A 97 -18.27 -5.68 -11.64
CA VAL A 97 -17.87 -4.38 -11.08
C VAL A 97 -17.56 -3.37 -12.19
N ASP A 98 -17.94 -2.11 -11.99
CA ASP A 98 -17.71 -1.02 -12.97
C ASP A 98 -16.25 -0.54 -12.98
N LEU A 99 -15.51 -0.74 -11.88
CA LEU A 99 -14.11 -0.37 -11.75
C LEU A 99 -13.42 -1.24 -10.70
N ILE A 100 -12.24 -1.78 -11.03
CA ILE A 100 -11.32 -2.37 -10.07
C ILE A 100 -10.11 -1.46 -9.89
N ALA A 101 -9.89 -0.93 -8.68
CA ALA A 101 -8.66 -0.28 -8.28
C ALA A 101 -7.80 -1.30 -7.52
N TYR A 102 -6.51 -1.41 -7.86
CA TYR A 102 -5.61 -2.39 -7.26
C TYR A 102 -4.39 -1.71 -6.64
N THR A 103 -4.07 -2.06 -5.38
CA THR A 103 -2.83 -1.60 -4.74
C THR A 103 -1.66 -2.47 -5.19
N SER A 104 -0.94 -1.98 -6.20
CA SER A 104 0.28 -2.58 -6.75
C SER A 104 1.53 -2.01 -6.06
N ILE A 105 2.70 -2.14 -6.67
CA ILE A 105 3.98 -1.61 -6.19
C ILE A 105 4.60 -0.71 -7.26
N LEU A 106 5.36 0.31 -6.83
CA LEU A 106 6.14 1.20 -7.72
C LEU A 106 6.94 0.38 -8.73
N LYS A 107 6.89 0.83 -10.00
CA LYS A 107 7.68 0.24 -11.11
C LYS A 107 7.49 -1.28 -11.22
N ALA A 108 6.28 -1.80 -10.99
CA ALA A 108 6.02 -3.24 -10.95
C ALA A 108 6.53 -4.00 -12.18
N ASP A 109 6.63 -3.32 -13.33
CA ASP A 109 7.09 -3.85 -14.62
C ASP A 109 8.63 -3.85 -14.79
N THR A 110 9.37 -3.07 -14.01
CA THR A 110 10.83 -2.93 -14.16
C THR A 110 11.60 -3.14 -12.87
N SER A 111 10.92 -3.12 -11.71
CA SER A 111 11.54 -3.26 -10.40
C SER A 111 12.13 -4.66 -10.17
N SER A 112 13.33 -4.70 -9.58
CA SER A 112 13.99 -5.94 -9.12
C SER A 112 13.58 -6.36 -7.71
N VAL A 113 12.71 -5.58 -7.04
CA VAL A 113 12.17 -5.94 -5.72
C VAL A 113 11.37 -7.24 -5.82
N PRO A 114 11.61 -8.24 -4.95
CA PRO A 114 10.97 -9.56 -5.07
C PRO A 114 9.44 -9.52 -5.14
N LEU A 115 8.81 -8.57 -4.48
CA LEU A 115 7.35 -8.39 -4.49
C LEU A 115 6.81 -7.96 -5.86
N ALA A 116 7.61 -7.33 -6.70
CA ALA A 116 7.17 -6.77 -7.98
C ALA A 116 6.61 -7.84 -8.93
N ALA A 117 7.20 -9.03 -8.96
CA ALA A 117 6.76 -10.12 -9.82
C ALA A 117 5.31 -10.56 -9.54
N GLU A 118 4.92 -10.66 -8.26
CA GLU A 118 3.55 -11.04 -7.89
C GLU A 118 2.55 -9.91 -8.16
N HIS A 119 2.99 -8.66 -8.00
CA HIS A 119 2.17 -7.49 -8.33
C HIS A 119 1.96 -7.39 -9.84
N LEU A 120 3.01 -7.55 -10.65
CA LEU A 120 2.93 -7.54 -12.11
C LEU A 120 2.00 -8.66 -12.62
N ALA A 121 2.12 -9.88 -12.07
CA ALA A 121 1.21 -10.97 -12.41
C ALA A 121 -0.26 -10.62 -12.12
N THR A 122 -0.52 -9.93 -11.00
CA THR A 122 -1.87 -9.46 -10.66
C THR A 122 -2.34 -8.36 -11.60
N GLU A 123 -1.50 -7.38 -11.94
CA GLU A 123 -1.82 -6.35 -12.93
C GLU A 123 -2.21 -6.97 -14.27
N GLN A 124 -1.47 -8.00 -14.71
CA GLN A 124 -1.80 -8.71 -15.95
C GLN A 124 -3.16 -9.43 -15.85
N MET A 125 -3.45 -10.12 -14.75
CA MET A 125 -4.76 -10.76 -14.54
C MET A 125 -5.91 -9.75 -14.57
N ILE A 126 -5.71 -8.56 -14.00
CA ILE A 126 -6.71 -7.49 -14.02
C ILE A 126 -6.92 -6.99 -15.46
N ARG A 127 -5.86 -6.74 -16.23
CA ARG A 127 -5.95 -6.34 -17.65
C ARG A 127 -6.68 -7.39 -18.48
N ASP A 128 -6.34 -8.68 -18.31
CA ASP A 128 -6.92 -9.80 -19.04
C ASP A 128 -8.39 -10.07 -18.63
N SER A 129 -8.81 -9.59 -17.46
CA SER A 129 -10.20 -9.72 -17.04
C SER A 129 -11.19 -8.96 -17.93
N GLY A 130 -10.72 -7.90 -18.61
CA GLY A 130 -11.54 -6.99 -19.38
C GLY A 130 -12.35 -6.00 -18.52
N LEU A 131 -12.16 -5.99 -17.21
CA LEU A 131 -12.78 -4.99 -16.32
C LEU A 131 -12.10 -3.62 -16.51
N PRO A 132 -12.85 -2.51 -16.43
CA PRO A 132 -12.25 -1.20 -16.25
C PRO A 132 -11.39 -1.19 -14.97
N PHE A 133 -10.16 -0.66 -15.05
CA PHE A 133 -9.23 -0.75 -13.92
C PHE A 133 -8.42 0.53 -13.71
N VAL A 134 -7.93 0.69 -12.47
CA VAL A 134 -6.88 1.63 -12.10
C VAL A 134 -5.82 0.88 -11.28
N LEU A 135 -4.55 1.07 -11.63
CA LEU A 135 -3.44 0.49 -10.90
C LEU A 135 -2.79 1.57 -10.03
N LEU A 136 -2.84 1.37 -8.71
CA LEU A 136 -2.22 2.22 -7.72
C LEU A 136 -0.87 1.58 -7.32
N ARG A 137 0.19 1.91 -8.03
CA ARG A 137 1.54 1.41 -7.77
C ARG A 137 2.12 2.17 -6.58
N ASN A 138 1.77 1.71 -5.39
CA ASN A 138 2.20 2.32 -4.13
C ASN A 138 3.70 2.13 -3.93
N GLY A 139 4.36 3.18 -3.46
CA GLY A 139 5.72 3.12 -2.95
C GLY A 139 5.78 2.41 -1.59
N TRP A 140 6.92 2.57 -0.93
CA TRP A 140 7.12 1.96 0.38
C TRP A 140 6.36 2.74 1.47
N TYR A 141 5.93 2.06 2.53
CA TYR A 141 5.23 2.73 3.62
C TYR A 141 6.21 3.34 4.62
N LEU A 142 6.04 4.61 5.00
CA LEU A 142 6.81 5.25 6.07
C LEU A 142 6.70 4.48 7.39
N GLU A 143 5.56 3.84 7.65
CA GLU A 143 5.35 3.04 8.85
C GLU A 143 6.21 1.76 8.89
N ASN A 144 6.81 1.33 7.78
CA ASN A 144 7.82 0.27 7.81
C ASN A 144 9.06 0.72 8.57
N TYR A 145 9.38 2.02 8.48
CA TYR A 145 10.50 2.63 9.19
C TYR A 145 10.12 3.10 10.59
N THR A 146 8.99 3.78 10.73
CA THR A 146 8.56 4.36 12.01
C THR A 146 7.99 3.32 12.97
N GLY A 147 7.49 2.18 12.47
CA GLY A 147 6.91 1.11 13.29
C GLY A 147 7.93 0.12 13.85
N SER A 148 8.91 -0.31 13.06
CA SER A 148 9.88 -1.33 13.48
C SER A 148 11.31 -0.81 13.55
N VAL A 149 11.76 -0.05 12.57
CA VAL A 149 13.15 0.44 12.51
C VAL A 149 13.40 1.52 13.59
N LEU A 150 12.48 2.44 13.79
CA LEU A 150 12.61 3.51 14.77
C LEU A 150 12.84 3.01 16.21
N PRO A 151 12.01 2.10 16.79
CA PRO A 151 12.25 1.56 18.13
C PRO A 151 13.60 0.84 18.23
N GLN A 152 13.98 0.08 17.19
CA GLN A 152 15.26 -0.62 17.16
C GLN A 152 16.43 0.38 17.11
N ALA A 153 16.35 1.41 16.29
CA ALA A 153 17.37 2.44 16.18
C ALA A 153 17.56 3.18 17.52
N LEU A 154 16.47 3.49 18.21
CA LEU A 154 16.52 4.07 19.55
C LEU A 154 17.20 3.15 20.58
N ALA A 155 17.00 1.84 20.47
CA ALA A 155 17.61 0.87 21.39
C ALA A 155 19.09 0.63 21.11
N THR A 156 19.51 0.65 19.84
CA THR A 156 20.85 0.25 19.40
C THR A 156 21.77 1.43 19.01
N GLY A 157 21.21 2.62 18.81
CA GLY A 157 21.94 3.77 18.26
C GLY A 157 22.17 3.70 16.74
N SER A 158 21.49 2.78 16.04
CA SER A 158 21.79 2.57 14.61
C SER A 158 20.57 2.10 13.81
N VAL A 159 20.41 2.65 12.62
CA VAL A 159 19.59 2.12 11.54
C VAL A 159 20.44 1.14 10.73
N LEU A 160 20.02 -0.11 10.61
CA LEU A 160 20.66 -1.11 9.75
C LEU A 160 19.93 -1.20 8.42
N GLY A 161 20.66 -1.45 7.34
CA GLY A 161 20.11 -1.67 6.01
C GLY A 161 21.16 -2.13 5.00
N ALA A 162 20.72 -2.35 3.77
CA ALA A 162 21.56 -2.76 2.64
C ALA A 162 21.29 -1.89 1.39
N ALA A 163 20.82 -0.66 1.60
CA ALA A 163 20.38 0.25 0.54
C ALA A 163 21.48 1.21 0.06
N GLY A 164 22.66 1.22 0.71
CA GLY A 164 23.74 2.14 0.39
C GLY A 164 23.28 3.60 0.46
N SER A 165 23.51 4.35 -0.60
CA SER A 165 23.01 5.71 -0.79
C SER A 165 21.70 5.77 -1.60
N GLY A 166 21.05 4.63 -1.82
CA GLY A 166 19.78 4.57 -2.54
C GLY A 166 18.69 5.35 -1.83
N ARG A 167 17.76 5.88 -2.62
CA ARG A 167 16.64 6.68 -2.11
C ARG A 167 15.32 5.92 -2.22
N VAL A 168 14.43 6.16 -1.29
CA VAL A 168 13.08 5.59 -1.29
C VAL A 168 12.05 6.70 -1.24
N ALA A 169 11.09 6.68 -2.17
CA ALA A 169 9.93 7.56 -2.20
C ALA A 169 8.79 6.98 -1.35
N ALA A 170 9.03 6.86 -0.03
CA ALA A 170 8.01 6.35 0.88
C ALA A 170 7.00 7.43 1.25
N ALA A 171 5.75 7.00 1.48
CA ALA A 171 4.69 7.85 2.00
C ALA A 171 3.93 7.12 3.11
N THR A 172 3.09 7.83 3.86
CA THR A 172 2.25 7.22 4.89
C THR A 172 1.14 6.38 4.27
N ARG A 173 0.67 5.36 4.99
CA ARG A 173 -0.54 4.63 4.60
C ARG A 173 -1.75 5.54 4.49
N ALA A 174 -1.79 6.62 5.27
CA ALA A 174 -2.86 7.62 5.19
C ALA A 174 -2.83 8.37 3.84
N ASP A 175 -1.65 8.74 3.33
CA ASP A 175 -1.53 9.36 2.01
C ASP A 175 -1.97 8.40 0.90
N PHE A 176 -1.57 7.12 0.96
CA PHE A 176 -2.03 6.12 -0.01
C PHE A 176 -3.53 5.82 0.10
N ALA A 177 -4.10 5.86 1.31
CA ALA A 177 -5.54 5.71 1.51
C ALA A 177 -6.31 6.87 0.88
N ALA A 178 -5.86 8.11 1.09
CA ALA A 178 -6.45 9.29 0.46
C ALA A 178 -6.40 9.21 -1.08
N ALA A 179 -5.28 8.76 -1.66
CA ALA A 179 -5.18 8.55 -3.11
C ALA A 179 -6.16 7.47 -3.61
N ALA A 180 -6.29 6.35 -2.89
CA ALA A 180 -7.26 5.32 -3.24
C ALA A 180 -8.70 5.85 -3.19
N VAL A 181 -9.03 6.65 -2.17
CA VAL A 181 -10.36 7.28 -2.04
C VAL A 181 -10.61 8.29 -3.15
N ALA A 182 -9.63 9.12 -3.51
CA ALA A 182 -9.74 10.05 -4.63
C ALA A 182 -10.10 9.32 -5.94
N VAL A 183 -9.49 8.15 -6.20
CA VAL A 183 -9.81 7.32 -7.37
C VAL A 183 -11.21 6.70 -7.26
N LEU A 184 -11.58 6.17 -6.10
CA LEU A 184 -12.85 5.49 -5.90
C LEU A 184 -14.06 6.45 -5.91
N THR A 185 -13.88 7.67 -5.46
CA THR A 185 -14.97 8.69 -5.40
C THR A 185 -15.04 9.55 -6.66
N ALA A 186 -14.01 9.52 -7.51
CA ALA A 186 -14.03 10.25 -8.76
C ALA A 186 -15.29 9.93 -9.60
N PRO A 187 -15.91 10.94 -10.25
CA PRO A 187 -17.02 10.72 -11.15
C PRO A 187 -16.63 9.72 -12.25
N ALA A 188 -17.57 8.86 -12.65
CA ALA A 188 -17.36 8.05 -13.85
C ALA A 188 -17.18 9.02 -15.03
N PRO A 189 -16.19 8.78 -15.92
CA PRO A 189 -16.04 9.63 -17.12
C PRO A 189 -17.35 9.61 -17.90
N ALA A 190 -17.87 10.80 -18.19
CA ALA A 190 -19.09 10.94 -18.96
C ALA A 190 -18.85 10.38 -20.37
N GLY A 191 -19.48 9.25 -20.70
CA GLY A 191 -19.62 8.78 -22.08
C GLY A 191 -18.39 8.10 -22.70
N SER A 192 -17.67 7.23 -22.01
CA SER A 192 -16.56 6.51 -22.62
C SER A 192 -16.80 5.01 -22.81
N ALA A 193 -17.24 4.65 -24.03
CA ALA A 193 -16.86 3.39 -24.67
C ALA A 193 -15.54 3.60 -25.41
N ASP A 194 -14.75 4.47 -25.47
CA ASP A 194 -13.43 4.61 -26.13
C ASP A 194 -12.81 5.98 -25.84
N THR A 195 -11.91 6.06 -24.88
CA THR A 195 -10.77 7.01 -24.96
C THR A 195 -9.65 6.55 -24.04
N ALA A 196 -8.65 5.92 -24.63
CA ALA A 196 -7.30 5.91 -24.09
C ALA A 196 -6.86 7.36 -23.88
N GLY A 197 -6.59 7.75 -22.64
CA GLY A 197 -5.71 8.85 -22.32
C GLY A 197 -6.27 10.27 -22.42
N THR A 198 -7.03 10.71 -21.43
CA THR A 198 -6.89 12.09 -20.95
C THR A 198 -6.17 12.05 -19.62
N ALA A 199 -4.88 12.31 -19.64
CA ALA A 199 -4.07 12.53 -18.44
C ALA A 199 -4.70 13.68 -17.63
N GLY A 200 -5.22 13.39 -16.44
CA GLY A 200 -5.65 14.45 -15.54
C GLY A 200 -6.87 14.19 -14.66
N THR A 201 -7.76 13.25 -14.99
CA THR A 201 -8.92 12.98 -14.14
C THR A 201 -8.67 11.74 -13.28
N ALA A 202 -8.73 11.89 -11.95
CA ALA A 202 -8.62 10.76 -11.03
C ALA A 202 -9.64 9.66 -11.39
N GLY A 203 -9.23 8.38 -11.31
CA GLY A 203 -10.12 7.25 -11.56
C GLY A 203 -10.43 6.93 -13.02
N THR A 204 -9.73 7.53 -13.98
CA THR A 204 -9.87 7.16 -15.41
C THR A 204 -9.47 5.69 -15.63
N ALA A 205 -10.33 4.91 -16.25
CA ALA A 205 -10.06 3.49 -16.52
C ALA A 205 -8.82 3.32 -17.41
N GLY A 206 -8.00 2.29 -17.10
CA GLY A 206 -6.75 2.02 -17.80
C GLY A 206 -5.55 2.81 -17.27
N THR A 207 -5.74 3.68 -16.27
CA THR A 207 -4.67 4.51 -15.71
C THR A 207 -3.79 3.71 -14.74
N VAL A 208 -2.49 3.96 -14.82
CA VAL A 208 -1.48 3.50 -13.85
C VAL A 208 -0.93 4.75 -13.15
N TYR A 209 -0.97 4.76 -11.82
CA TYR A 209 -0.38 5.81 -11.01
C TYR A 209 0.86 5.28 -10.30
N GLU A 210 1.98 5.97 -10.42
CA GLU A 210 3.23 5.68 -9.69
C GLU A 210 3.26 6.52 -8.42
N LEU A 211 2.76 5.98 -7.31
CA LEU A 211 2.52 6.71 -6.07
C LEU A 211 3.74 6.64 -5.15
N GLY A 212 4.45 7.73 -5.02
CA GLY A 212 5.58 7.89 -4.10
C GLY A 212 5.48 9.20 -3.31
N GLY A 213 6.20 9.25 -2.18
CA GLY A 213 6.34 10.49 -1.41
C GLY A 213 7.11 11.55 -2.20
N ASP A 214 6.79 12.82 -1.97
CA ASP A 214 7.35 13.95 -2.71
C ASP A 214 8.86 14.13 -2.50
N GLU A 215 9.36 13.72 -1.32
CA GLU A 215 10.74 13.84 -0.92
C GLU A 215 11.38 12.46 -0.69
N PRO A 216 11.95 11.82 -1.73
CA PRO A 216 12.68 10.59 -1.55
C PRO A 216 13.87 10.77 -0.60
N PHE A 217 14.09 9.84 0.31
CA PHE A 217 15.16 9.90 1.32
C PHE A 217 16.03 8.65 1.31
N THR A 218 17.25 8.78 1.83
CA THR A 218 18.19 7.68 2.10
C THR A 218 17.99 7.15 3.53
N LEU A 219 18.46 5.94 3.83
CA LEU A 219 18.45 5.43 5.20
C LEU A 219 19.36 6.23 6.14
N ALA A 220 20.40 6.90 5.62
CA ALA A 220 21.22 7.86 6.39
C ALA A 220 20.41 9.12 6.77
N GLU A 221 19.60 9.65 5.86
CA GLU A 221 18.68 10.75 6.16
C GLU A 221 17.58 10.34 7.16
N LEU A 222 17.10 9.10 7.10
CA LEU A 222 16.20 8.56 8.12
C LEU A 222 16.88 8.55 9.51
N ALA A 223 18.11 8.07 9.61
CA ALA A 223 18.87 8.07 10.86
C ALA A 223 19.07 9.50 11.40
N ALA A 224 19.36 10.46 10.52
CA ALA A 224 19.50 11.88 10.88
C ALA A 224 18.17 12.47 11.41
N GLU A 225 17.04 12.15 10.77
CA GLU A 225 15.71 12.60 11.24
C GLU A 225 15.35 11.99 12.60
N ILE A 226 15.66 10.71 12.81
CA ILE A 226 15.48 10.07 14.12
C ILE A 226 16.36 10.78 15.17
N SER A 227 17.62 11.05 14.85
CA SER A 227 18.53 11.77 15.77
C SER A 227 17.97 13.14 16.13
N ARG A 228 17.54 13.91 15.12
CA ARG A 228 17.03 15.28 15.29
C ARG A 228 15.82 15.34 16.21
N HIS A 229 14.89 14.39 16.08
CA HIS A 229 13.64 14.41 16.82
C HIS A 229 13.71 13.70 18.17
N SER A 230 14.60 12.70 18.33
CA SER A 230 14.75 11.96 19.59
C SER A 230 15.79 12.58 20.54
N GLY A 231 16.66 13.47 20.04
CA GLY A 231 17.80 13.99 20.80
C GLY A 231 18.91 12.95 21.07
N ARG A 232 18.86 11.79 20.41
CA ARG A 232 19.86 10.71 20.53
C ARG A 232 20.70 10.66 19.27
N GLU A 233 21.97 10.28 19.40
CA GLU A 233 22.82 10.04 18.22
C GLU A 233 22.47 8.68 17.60
N ILE A 234 21.98 8.70 16.35
CA ILE A 234 21.61 7.52 15.57
C ILE A 234 22.38 7.56 14.26
N GLY A 235 23.16 6.52 13.99
CA GLY A 235 23.88 6.34 12.73
C GLY A 235 23.16 5.43 11.75
N TYR A 236 23.58 5.45 10.48
CA TYR A 236 23.21 4.42 9.51
C TYR A 236 24.39 3.48 9.28
N GLN A 237 24.16 2.18 9.33
CA GLN A 237 25.11 1.13 8.99
C GLN A 237 24.65 0.41 7.73
N ASP A 238 25.37 0.65 6.64
CA ASP A 238 25.17 -0.08 5.40
C ASP A 238 25.88 -1.44 5.48
N LEU A 239 25.12 -2.51 5.29
CA LEU A 239 25.59 -3.89 5.42
C LEU A 239 25.47 -4.60 4.06
N PRO A 240 26.33 -5.61 3.79
CA PRO A 240 26.01 -6.57 2.74
C PRO A 240 24.64 -7.20 2.96
N ALA A 241 23.89 -7.45 1.88
CA ALA A 241 22.50 -7.89 1.97
C ALA A 241 22.32 -9.21 2.78
N ASP A 242 23.24 -10.15 2.66
CA ASP A 242 23.26 -11.40 3.42
C ASP A 242 23.50 -11.17 4.93
N VAL A 243 24.38 -10.23 5.26
CA VAL A 243 24.65 -9.83 6.65
C VAL A 243 23.43 -9.13 7.25
N TYR A 244 22.78 -8.24 6.47
CA TYR A 244 21.55 -7.57 6.91
C TYR A 244 20.41 -8.58 7.10
N ALA A 245 20.20 -9.50 6.17
CA ALA A 245 19.21 -10.57 6.31
C ALA A 245 19.44 -11.40 7.58
N LYS A 246 20.72 -11.76 7.85
CA LYS A 246 21.07 -12.47 9.08
C LYS A 246 20.77 -11.65 10.33
N ALA A 247 21.12 -10.37 10.36
CA ALA A 247 20.84 -9.49 11.50
C ALA A 247 19.34 -9.38 11.79
N LEU A 248 18.50 -9.32 10.75
CA LEU A 248 17.03 -9.36 10.89
C LEU A 248 16.55 -10.70 11.47
N THR A 249 17.12 -11.82 11.01
CA THR A 249 16.77 -13.15 11.53
C THR A 249 17.17 -13.30 12.98
N ASP A 250 18.36 -12.85 13.36
CA ASP A 250 18.85 -12.84 14.75
C ASP A 250 17.95 -11.96 15.65
N ALA A 251 17.31 -10.93 15.11
CA ALA A 251 16.32 -10.10 15.77
C ALA A 251 14.90 -10.71 15.80
N GLY A 252 14.72 -11.95 15.32
CA GLY A 252 13.44 -12.68 15.37
C GLY A 252 12.55 -12.52 14.14
N VAL A 253 13.02 -11.87 13.07
CA VAL A 253 12.29 -11.81 11.81
C VAL A 253 12.36 -13.17 11.10
N PRO A 254 11.24 -13.74 10.61
CA PRO A 254 11.29 -15.01 9.86
C PRO A 254 12.23 -14.92 8.66
N GLU A 255 13.05 -15.95 8.43
CA GLU A 255 14.14 -15.95 7.44
C GLU A 255 13.70 -15.52 6.04
N ALA A 256 12.59 -16.07 5.54
CA ALA A 256 12.07 -15.72 4.22
C ALA A 256 11.70 -14.23 4.13
N PHE A 257 11.17 -13.66 5.21
CA PHE A 257 10.81 -12.23 5.26
C PHE A 257 12.05 -11.34 5.41
N ALA A 258 13.04 -11.76 6.22
CA ALA A 258 14.33 -11.09 6.35
C ALA A 258 15.07 -11.03 5.00
N SER A 259 15.12 -12.13 4.27
CA SER A 259 15.71 -12.19 2.93
C SER A 259 14.99 -11.28 1.94
N MET A 260 13.65 -11.23 1.99
CA MET A 260 12.84 -10.34 1.14
C MET A 260 13.12 -8.88 1.46
N LEU A 261 13.23 -8.49 2.75
CA LEU A 261 13.56 -7.12 3.14
C LEU A 261 14.95 -6.71 2.66
N ALA A 262 15.98 -7.57 2.85
CA ALA A 262 17.32 -7.29 2.39
C ALA A 262 17.40 -7.14 0.86
N ALA A 263 16.70 -8.00 0.11
CA ALA A 263 16.60 -7.89 -1.34
C ALA A 263 15.84 -6.62 -1.77
N SER A 264 14.86 -6.16 -0.98
CA SER A 264 14.18 -4.88 -1.24
C SER A 264 15.11 -3.68 -1.04
N ASP A 265 15.98 -3.70 -0.04
CA ASP A 265 17.02 -2.68 0.14
C ASP A 265 17.99 -2.62 -1.04
N VAL A 266 18.37 -3.78 -1.58
CA VAL A 266 19.16 -3.84 -2.84
C VAL A 266 18.37 -3.22 -4.00
N GLY A 267 17.06 -3.40 -4.08
CA GLY A 267 16.20 -2.70 -5.03
C GLY A 267 16.23 -1.18 -4.82
N ILE A 268 16.17 -0.72 -3.56
CA ILE A 268 16.30 0.71 -3.22
C ILE A 268 17.64 1.26 -3.72
N SER A 269 18.75 0.54 -3.54
CA SER A 269 20.07 0.97 -4.03
C SER A 269 20.12 1.18 -5.55
N ARG A 270 19.21 0.54 -6.28
CA ARG A 270 19.07 0.63 -7.75
C ARG A 270 18.02 1.65 -8.20
N GLY A 271 17.30 2.29 -7.26
CA GLY A 271 16.23 3.25 -7.55
C GLY A 271 14.87 2.62 -7.87
N ASP A 272 14.65 1.35 -7.52
CA ASP A 272 13.40 0.65 -7.82
C ASP A 272 12.19 1.18 -7.04
N LEU A 273 12.44 1.83 -5.89
CA LEU A 273 11.40 2.40 -5.03
C LEU A 273 11.42 3.94 -5.01
N THR A 274 11.84 4.57 -6.13
CA THR A 274 11.74 6.02 -6.33
C THR A 274 10.84 6.35 -7.51
N THR A 275 10.21 7.52 -7.48
CA THR A 275 9.47 8.11 -8.59
C THR A 275 9.48 9.62 -8.47
N ASP A 276 9.39 10.30 -9.60
CA ASP A 276 9.22 11.75 -9.76
C ASP A 276 7.86 12.10 -10.41
N SER A 277 6.92 11.15 -10.42
CA SER A 277 5.62 11.31 -11.08
C SER A 277 4.77 12.44 -10.50
N GLY A 278 4.90 12.74 -9.20
CA GLY A 278 4.03 13.65 -8.47
C GLY A 278 2.56 13.17 -8.37
N ASP A 279 2.28 11.93 -8.76
CA ASP A 279 0.92 11.40 -8.81
C ASP A 279 0.23 11.39 -7.46
N LEU A 280 0.96 11.06 -6.40
CA LEU A 280 0.39 10.96 -5.06
C LEU A 280 -0.09 12.33 -4.56
N ALA A 281 0.78 13.34 -4.56
CA ALA A 281 0.41 14.69 -4.15
C ALA A 281 -0.72 15.27 -5.00
N ARG A 282 -0.70 15.00 -6.32
CA ARG A 282 -1.77 15.45 -7.23
C ARG A 282 -3.11 14.80 -6.91
N LEU A 283 -3.15 13.49 -6.62
CA LEU A 283 -4.39 12.79 -6.27
C LEU A 283 -4.97 13.25 -4.94
N ILE A 284 -4.11 13.45 -3.93
CA ILE A 284 -4.57 13.86 -2.59
C ILE A 284 -4.77 15.38 -2.43
N GLY A 285 -4.35 16.18 -3.44
CA GLY A 285 -4.53 17.63 -3.46
C GLY A 285 -3.68 18.41 -2.44
N ARG A 286 -2.63 17.78 -1.89
CA ARG A 286 -1.70 18.37 -0.93
C ARG A 286 -0.33 17.69 -1.02
N PRO A 287 0.73 18.29 -0.47
CA PRO A 287 2.00 17.59 -0.28
C PRO A 287 1.82 16.31 0.54
N THR A 288 2.65 15.30 0.27
CA THR A 288 2.71 14.07 1.07
C THR A 288 3.33 14.35 2.44
N THR A 289 3.00 13.51 3.42
CA THR A 289 3.58 13.60 4.77
C THR A 289 5.10 13.46 4.69
N SER A 290 5.83 14.44 5.23
CA SER A 290 7.30 14.43 5.23
C SER A 290 7.87 13.33 6.14
N LEU A 291 9.11 12.90 5.87
CA LEU A 291 9.83 11.95 6.74
C LEU A 291 9.92 12.49 8.17
N GLY A 292 10.27 13.78 8.34
CA GLY A 292 10.40 14.41 9.66
C GLY A 292 9.10 14.42 10.44
N ASP A 293 7.97 14.71 9.78
CA ASP A 293 6.65 14.68 10.43
C ASP A 293 6.25 13.27 10.86
N ALA A 294 6.51 12.27 10.01
CA ALA A 294 6.23 10.88 10.32
C ALA A 294 7.06 10.36 11.51
N VAL A 295 8.36 10.68 11.53
CA VAL A 295 9.25 10.33 12.65
C VAL A 295 8.81 11.01 13.95
N ARG A 296 8.50 12.32 13.90
CA ARG A 296 8.01 13.06 15.06
C ARG A 296 6.71 12.48 15.62
N ALA A 297 5.75 12.18 14.75
CA ALA A 297 4.48 11.59 15.15
C ALA A 297 4.67 10.21 15.81
N ALA A 298 5.55 9.39 15.25
CA ALA A 298 5.84 8.07 15.78
C ALA A 298 6.51 8.12 17.17
N LEU A 299 7.43 9.07 17.38
CA LEU A 299 8.10 9.24 18.68
C LEU A 299 7.11 9.61 19.80
N VAL A 300 6.09 10.42 19.49
CA VAL A 300 5.03 10.76 20.47
C VAL A 300 4.19 9.54 20.85
N GLY A 301 4.03 8.58 19.95
CA GLY A 301 3.26 7.36 20.17
C GLY A 301 4.02 6.22 20.87
N LEU A 302 5.33 6.37 21.12
CA LEU A 302 6.09 5.35 21.81
C LEU A 302 5.82 5.40 23.33
N PRO A 303 5.62 4.25 23.99
CA PRO A 303 5.59 4.22 25.45
C PRO A 303 6.94 4.72 26.00
N GLY A 304 6.89 5.66 26.94
CA GLY A 304 8.07 6.21 27.62
C GLY A 304 8.85 5.18 28.44
#